data_5170dfb774287932f9336e7a91eba75f
#
_entry.id   5170dfb774287932f9336e7a91eba75f
#
_cell.length_a   1.000
_cell.length_b   1.000
_cell.length_c   1.000
_cell.angle_alpha   90.00
_cell.angle_beta   90.00
_cell.angle_gamma   90.00
#
_symmetry.space_group_name_H-M   'P 1'
#
loop_
_entity.id
_entity.type
_entity.pdbx_description
1 polymer ?
#
loop_
_entity_poly.entity_id
_entity_poly.type
_entity_poly.pdbx_seq_one_letter_code
_entity_poly.pdbx_strand_id
1 'polypeptide(L)'
;MEDRITPGLYLEMTDRAIDEYARDRVPAVLARPGVQRATWWRNVKRDRADLPPVLPEFDHLGVYEVDDAFRAPEAPPGVTGHHFRHYRRPGQGIVTGRPTVGLSLVLISPKDESRAQELRDWADFVHIRHIAEAAVPGYCMITPYERVGGGDPRFMHFYEMDTDDPERAFKSMTPLVIERIGATDTPEFRHWAFGPSLRIMYVNSFARVGASS
;
A
#
# COMPACT_ATOMS: atom_id res chain seq x y z
N MET A 1 4.64 -9.35 6.90
CA MET A 1 5.79 -8.46 7.14
C MET A 1 5.81 -8.06 8.60
N GLU A 2 5.98 -8.97 9.42
CA GLU A 2 5.74 -8.95 10.87
C GLU A 2 6.99 -8.42 11.58
N ASP A 3 7.31 -7.28 11.79
CA ASP A 3 8.43 -6.71 12.56
C ASP A 3 9.64 -6.20 11.77
N ARG A 4 9.62 -6.20 10.45
CA ARG A 4 10.72 -5.66 9.66
C ARG A 4 10.25 -4.89 8.44
N ILE A 5 10.98 -3.85 8.10
CA ILE A 5 10.80 -3.16 6.83
C ILE A 5 11.47 -3.99 5.73
N THR A 6 10.69 -4.39 4.74
CA THR A 6 11.19 -5.12 3.57
C THR A 6 11.89 -4.14 2.62
N PRO A 7 13.10 -4.44 2.11
CA PRO A 7 13.84 -3.56 1.21
C PRO A 7 13.09 -3.20 -0.08
N GLY A 8 12.33 -4.14 -0.62
CA GLY A 8 11.50 -3.91 -1.80
C GLY A 8 10.27 -4.80 -1.83
N LEU A 9 9.25 -4.33 -2.54
CA LEU A 9 8.02 -5.07 -2.82
C LEU A 9 7.77 -5.12 -4.32
N TYR A 10 7.53 -6.30 -4.84
CA TYR A 10 6.96 -6.45 -6.17
C TYR A 10 5.48 -6.80 -6.02
N LEU A 11 4.62 -6.01 -6.63
CA LEU A 11 3.18 -6.18 -6.61
C LEU A 11 2.69 -6.70 -7.95
N GLU A 12 1.73 -7.62 -7.90
CA GLU A 12 0.95 -8.05 -9.06
C GLU A 12 -0.54 -7.85 -8.78
N MET A 13 -1.20 -7.10 -9.65
CA MET A 13 -2.63 -6.79 -9.61
C MET A 13 -3.32 -7.59 -10.71
N THR A 14 -4.40 -8.32 -10.38
CA THR A 14 -5.05 -9.23 -11.33
C THR A 14 -6.50 -9.52 -10.96
N ASP A 15 -7.32 -9.83 -11.99
CA ASP A 15 -8.68 -10.37 -11.85
C ASP A 15 -8.72 -11.90 -12.05
N ARG A 16 -7.56 -12.57 -12.18
CA ARG A 16 -7.52 -14.04 -12.24
C ARG A 16 -8.08 -14.65 -10.97
N ALA A 17 -8.72 -15.81 -11.09
CA ALA A 17 -9.18 -16.57 -9.93
C ALA A 17 -8.03 -16.80 -8.93
N ILE A 18 -8.27 -16.53 -7.66
CA ILE A 18 -7.21 -16.54 -6.63
C ILE A 18 -6.50 -17.89 -6.50
N ASP A 19 -7.24 -19.00 -6.65
CA ASP A 19 -6.70 -20.35 -6.56
C ASP A 19 -5.80 -20.68 -7.76
N GLU A 20 -6.15 -20.20 -8.95
CA GLU A 20 -5.32 -20.32 -10.15
C GLU A 20 -4.05 -19.47 -10.00
N TYR A 21 -4.19 -18.24 -9.55
CA TYR A 21 -3.05 -17.35 -9.31
C TYR A 21 -2.08 -17.95 -8.28
N ALA A 22 -2.60 -18.42 -7.15
CA ALA A 22 -1.80 -19.03 -6.09
C ALA A 22 -1.09 -20.33 -6.53
N ARG A 23 -1.75 -21.15 -7.35
CA ARG A 23 -1.19 -22.40 -7.84
C ARG A 23 -0.13 -22.23 -8.91
N ASP A 24 -0.36 -21.33 -9.85
CA ASP A 24 0.44 -21.26 -11.08
C ASP A 24 1.42 -20.07 -11.04
N ARG A 25 0.98 -18.89 -10.59
CA ARG A 25 1.78 -17.67 -10.67
C ARG A 25 2.69 -17.46 -9.45
N VAL A 26 2.19 -17.72 -8.26
CA VAL A 26 2.97 -17.51 -7.03
C VAL A 26 4.26 -18.31 -7.02
N PRO A 27 4.28 -19.63 -7.33
CA PRO A 27 5.52 -20.40 -7.39
C PRO A 27 6.48 -19.91 -8.49
N ALA A 28 5.95 -19.48 -9.64
CA ALA A 28 6.76 -18.98 -10.74
C ALA A 28 7.50 -17.66 -10.40
N VAL A 29 6.91 -16.80 -9.57
CA VAL A 29 7.57 -15.58 -9.10
C VAL A 29 8.50 -15.88 -7.93
N LEU A 30 8.11 -16.75 -6.97
CA LEU A 30 8.96 -17.17 -5.84
C LEU A 30 10.27 -17.83 -6.28
N ALA A 31 10.27 -18.56 -7.40
CA ALA A 31 11.47 -19.20 -7.93
C ALA A 31 12.48 -18.20 -8.52
N ARG A 32 12.17 -16.92 -8.60
CA ARG A 32 13.08 -15.91 -9.16
C ARG A 32 14.12 -15.45 -8.15
N PRO A 33 15.35 -15.17 -8.60
CA PRO A 33 16.38 -14.61 -7.72
C PRO A 33 15.90 -13.33 -7.02
N GLY A 34 16.19 -13.23 -5.73
CA GLY A 34 15.85 -12.07 -4.91
C GLY A 34 14.42 -12.02 -4.37
N VAL A 35 13.59 -13.01 -4.67
CA VAL A 35 12.27 -13.15 -4.04
C VAL A 35 12.37 -14.01 -2.79
N GLN A 36 11.91 -13.51 -1.66
CA GLN A 36 12.04 -14.16 -0.36
C GLN A 36 10.72 -14.73 0.16
N ARG A 37 9.62 -14.06 -0.14
CA ARG A 37 8.29 -14.41 0.38
C ARG A 37 7.22 -13.89 -0.55
N ALA A 38 6.07 -14.58 -0.59
CA ALA A 38 4.85 -14.12 -1.24
C ALA A 38 3.68 -14.14 -0.27
N THR A 39 2.82 -13.15 -0.39
CA THR A 39 1.48 -13.13 0.20
C THR A 39 0.48 -12.75 -0.88
N TRP A 40 -0.73 -13.29 -0.80
CA TRP A 40 -1.77 -12.90 -1.75
C TRP A 40 -3.06 -12.56 -1.03
N TRP A 41 -3.77 -11.58 -1.59
CA TRP A 41 -4.79 -10.82 -0.94
C TRP A 41 -6.01 -10.69 -1.84
N ARG A 42 -7.20 -10.64 -1.24
CA ARG A 42 -8.45 -10.36 -1.92
C ARG A 42 -8.89 -8.93 -1.63
N ASN A 43 -9.29 -8.21 -2.67
CA ASN A 43 -9.94 -6.92 -2.54
C ASN A 43 -11.27 -7.08 -1.79
N VAL A 44 -11.47 -6.30 -0.72
CA VAL A 44 -12.70 -6.38 0.09
C VAL A 44 -13.68 -5.25 -0.22
N LYS A 45 -13.28 -4.29 -1.07
CA LYS A 45 -14.12 -3.16 -1.44
C LYS A 45 -13.88 -2.73 -2.90
N ARG A 46 -14.53 -3.41 -3.84
CA ARG A 46 -14.59 -2.93 -5.23
C ARG A 46 -15.46 -1.67 -5.35
N ASP A 47 -15.28 -0.96 -6.42
CA ASP A 47 -16.10 0.20 -6.81
C ASP A 47 -16.19 1.26 -5.71
N ARG A 48 -15.04 1.66 -5.21
CA ARG A 48 -14.90 2.71 -4.19
C ARG A 48 -15.26 4.07 -4.77
N ALA A 49 -16.51 4.50 -4.59
CA ALA A 49 -17.01 5.76 -5.14
C ALA A 49 -16.46 7.00 -4.44
N ASP A 50 -16.08 6.88 -3.17
CA ASP A 50 -15.51 7.97 -2.35
C ASP A 50 -14.06 8.32 -2.74
N LEU A 51 -13.33 7.37 -3.33
CA LEU A 51 -11.96 7.54 -3.83
C LEU A 51 -11.81 6.83 -5.19
N PRO A 52 -12.42 7.37 -6.26
CA PRO A 52 -12.42 6.70 -7.55
C PRO A 52 -10.97 6.51 -8.05
N PRO A 53 -10.57 5.27 -8.41
CA PRO A 53 -9.22 4.98 -8.83
C PRO A 53 -8.93 5.54 -10.23
N VAL A 54 -7.65 5.91 -10.45
CA VAL A 54 -7.13 6.20 -11.80
C VAL A 54 -6.67 4.90 -12.47
N LEU A 55 -6.09 3.99 -11.69
CA LEU A 55 -5.75 2.65 -12.16
C LEU A 55 -7.01 1.77 -12.22
N PRO A 56 -7.06 0.78 -13.15
CA PRO A 56 -8.15 -0.18 -13.17
C PRO A 56 -8.32 -0.90 -11.83
N GLU A 57 -9.57 -1.18 -11.47
CA GLU A 57 -9.88 -2.06 -10.34
C GLU A 57 -9.43 -3.49 -10.63
N PHE A 58 -9.12 -4.22 -9.57
CA PHE A 58 -8.70 -5.61 -9.64
C PHE A 58 -9.17 -6.38 -8.39
N ASP A 59 -9.32 -7.71 -8.52
CA ASP A 59 -9.83 -8.56 -7.45
C ASP A 59 -8.74 -9.03 -6.48
N HIS A 60 -7.53 -9.25 -6.97
CA HIS A 60 -6.48 -9.89 -6.21
C HIS A 60 -5.15 -9.17 -6.34
N LEU A 61 -4.43 -9.13 -5.23
CA LEU A 61 -3.10 -8.55 -5.11
C LEU A 61 -2.10 -9.62 -4.67
N GLY A 62 -1.08 -9.87 -5.48
CA GLY A 62 0.14 -10.56 -5.05
C GLY A 62 1.15 -9.57 -4.52
N VAL A 63 1.73 -9.85 -3.35
CA VAL A 63 2.80 -9.05 -2.75
C VAL A 63 4.00 -9.94 -2.52
N TYR A 64 5.11 -9.62 -3.17
CA TYR A 64 6.37 -10.36 -3.08
C TYR A 64 7.41 -9.50 -2.38
N GLU A 65 7.95 -10.01 -1.28
CA GLU A 65 9.10 -9.40 -0.60
C GLU A 65 10.35 -9.68 -1.42
N VAL A 66 11.05 -8.63 -1.82
CA VAL A 66 12.19 -8.75 -2.72
C VAL A 66 13.41 -7.97 -2.23
N ASP A 67 14.60 -8.45 -2.59
CA ASP A 67 15.87 -7.80 -2.31
C ASP A 67 16.47 -7.12 -3.57
N ASP A 68 17.71 -6.64 -3.46
CA ASP A 68 18.40 -5.93 -4.53
C ASP A 68 18.75 -6.80 -5.74
N ALA A 69 18.76 -8.13 -5.60
CA ALA A 69 19.00 -9.06 -6.71
C ALA A 69 17.78 -9.22 -7.63
N PHE A 70 16.58 -8.87 -7.14
CA PHE A 70 15.35 -9.04 -7.88
C PHE A 70 15.31 -8.17 -9.14
N ARG A 71 14.82 -8.78 -10.21
CA ARG A 71 14.47 -8.08 -11.47
C ARG A 71 13.03 -8.43 -11.82
N ALA A 72 12.19 -7.39 -11.90
CA ALA A 72 10.78 -7.58 -12.22
C ALA A 72 10.60 -8.33 -13.54
N PRO A 73 9.82 -9.41 -13.56
CA PRO A 73 9.51 -10.11 -14.80
C PRO A 73 8.59 -9.28 -15.68
N GLU A 74 8.53 -9.62 -16.93
CA GLU A 74 7.39 -9.23 -17.78
C GLU A 74 6.11 -9.83 -17.18
N ALA A 75 5.11 -8.98 -17.00
CA ALA A 75 3.83 -9.41 -16.48
C ALA A 75 3.05 -10.16 -17.56
N PRO A 76 2.48 -11.33 -17.26
CA PRO A 76 1.66 -12.05 -18.26
C PRO A 76 0.34 -11.30 -18.51
N PRO A 77 -0.38 -11.64 -19.58
CA PRO A 77 -1.70 -11.05 -19.85
C PRO A 77 -2.64 -11.15 -18.65
N GLY A 78 -3.35 -10.06 -18.34
CA GLY A 78 -4.26 -9.97 -17.19
C GLY A 78 -3.57 -9.78 -15.84
N VAL A 79 -2.28 -9.48 -15.83
CA VAL A 79 -1.52 -9.11 -14.62
C VAL A 79 -0.83 -7.78 -14.86
N THR A 80 -0.95 -6.86 -13.92
CA THR A 80 -0.19 -5.60 -13.90
C THR A 80 0.85 -5.66 -12.79
N GLY A 81 2.13 -5.52 -13.16
CA GLY A 81 3.25 -5.61 -12.22
C GLY A 81 3.82 -4.24 -11.86
N HIS A 82 4.12 -4.01 -10.58
CA HIS A 82 4.80 -2.82 -10.10
C HIS A 82 5.90 -3.19 -9.11
N HIS A 83 7.10 -2.68 -9.34
CA HIS A 83 8.23 -2.88 -8.42
C HIS A 83 8.50 -1.60 -7.64
N PHE A 84 8.48 -1.70 -6.32
CA PHE A 84 8.74 -0.62 -5.40
C PHE A 84 9.94 -0.94 -4.50
N ARG A 85 10.68 0.11 -4.11
CA ARG A 85 11.78 0.03 -3.15
C ARG A 85 11.48 0.95 -1.98
N HIS A 86 11.75 0.46 -0.77
CA HIS A 86 11.72 1.27 0.43
C HIS A 86 12.76 2.39 0.32
N TYR A 87 12.36 3.62 0.54
CA TYR A 87 13.31 4.72 0.66
C TYR A 87 13.62 5.02 2.14
N ARG A 88 14.72 5.75 2.40
CA ARG A 88 15.25 5.96 3.76
C ARG A 88 14.33 6.86 4.59
N ARG A 89 13.16 6.36 4.94
CA ARG A 89 12.23 6.97 5.89
C ARG A 89 11.61 5.89 6.77
N PRO A 90 11.46 6.12 8.08
CA PRO A 90 10.89 5.11 8.95
C PRO A 90 9.45 4.80 8.54
N GLY A 91 9.05 3.54 8.69
CA GLY A 91 7.65 3.20 8.80
C GLY A 91 7.08 3.83 10.06
N GLN A 92 5.79 4.10 10.08
CA GLN A 92 5.11 4.76 11.19
C GLN A 92 3.94 3.89 11.66
N GLY A 93 3.86 3.66 12.96
CA GLY A 93 2.83 2.83 13.56
C GLY A 93 3.32 2.13 14.83
N ILE A 94 2.56 1.11 15.24
CA ILE A 94 2.83 0.31 16.42
C ILE A 94 2.96 -1.15 15.99
N VAL A 95 4.14 -1.72 16.16
CA VAL A 95 4.37 -3.15 15.95
C VAL A 95 3.67 -3.92 17.07
N THR A 96 2.70 -4.76 16.72
CA THR A 96 1.88 -5.50 17.69
C THR A 96 2.36 -6.92 17.94
N GLY A 97 3.31 -7.43 17.15
CA GLY A 97 3.75 -8.83 17.17
C GLY A 97 2.68 -9.82 16.64
N ARG A 98 1.55 -9.31 16.16
CA ARG A 98 0.50 -10.11 15.54
C ARG A 98 0.67 -10.17 14.02
N PRO A 99 0.22 -11.25 13.37
CA PRO A 99 0.32 -11.36 11.91
C PRO A 99 -0.43 -10.24 11.19
N THR A 100 0.15 -9.71 10.12
CA THR A 100 -0.56 -8.85 9.18
C THR A 100 -1.58 -9.70 8.40
N VAL A 101 -2.87 -9.44 8.59
CA VAL A 101 -3.99 -10.16 7.95
C VAL A 101 -4.89 -9.28 7.12
N GLY A 102 -4.79 -7.96 7.31
CA GLY A 102 -5.42 -6.93 6.49
C GLY A 102 -4.37 -5.96 5.96
N LEU A 103 -4.69 -5.28 4.87
CA LEU A 103 -3.87 -4.20 4.36
C LEU A 103 -4.71 -3.14 3.64
N SER A 104 -4.22 -1.87 3.64
CA SER A 104 -4.63 -0.90 2.63
C SER A 104 -3.44 -0.56 1.73
N LEU A 105 -3.70 -0.62 0.43
CA LEU A 105 -2.75 -0.21 -0.60
C LEU A 105 -3.10 1.21 -1.05
N VAL A 106 -2.19 2.14 -0.85
CA VAL A 106 -2.33 3.53 -1.28
C VAL A 106 -1.24 3.83 -2.30
N LEU A 107 -1.64 4.10 -3.53
CA LEU A 107 -0.75 4.46 -4.63
C LEU A 107 -1.00 5.90 -5.03
N ILE A 108 0.05 6.71 -5.02
CA ILE A 108 -0.02 8.13 -5.35
C ILE A 108 1.05 8.54 -6.35
N SER A 109 0.79 9.64 -7.04
CA SER A 109 1.77 10.31 -7.92
C SER A 109 1.68 11.82 -7.74
N PRO A 110 2.75 12.57 -8.01
CA PRO A 110 2.63 14.00 -8.15
C PRO A 110 1.88 14.35 -9.44
N LYS A 111 1.11 15.44 -9.44
CA LYS A 111 0.56 16.04 -10.68
C LYS A 111 1.66 16.65 -11.55
N ASP A 112 2.73 17.06 -10.91
CA ASP A 112 3.94 17.62 -11.51
C ASP A 112 5.16 16.90 -10.89
N GLU A 113 5.94 16.20 -11.72
CA GLU A 113 7.08 15.40 -11.27
C GLU A 113 8.16 16.25 -10.57
N SER A 114 8.28 17.53 -10.92
CA SER A 114 9.19 18.47 -10.23
C SER A 114 8.86 18.66 -8.74
N ARG A 115 7.61 18.32 -8.34
CA ARG A 115 7.11 18.40 -6.97
C ARG A 115 7.06 17.04 -6.26
N ALA A 116 7.68 16.00 -6.82
CA ALA A 116 7.67 14.67 -6.23
C ALA A 116 8.23 14.65 -4.80
N GLN A 117 9.32 15.41 -4.56
CA GLN A 117 9.93 15.49 -3.22
C GLN A 117 8.98 16.15 -2.21
N GLU A 118 8.30 17.23 -2.61
CA GLU A 118 7.34 17.93 -1.75
C GLU A 118 6.13 17.04 -1.40
N LEU A 119 5.60 16.30 -2.38
CA LEU A 119 4.54 15.33 -2.15
C LEU A 119 4.98 14.25 -1.16
N ARG A 120 6.19 13.70 -1.33
CA ARG A 120 6.75 12.69 -0.45
C ARG A 120 6.91 13.21 0.98
N ASP A 121 7.45 14.42 1.14
CA ASP A 121 7.65 15.04 2.45
C ASP A 121 6.33 15.28 3.18
N TRP A 122 5.33 15.80 2.47
CA TRP A 122 4.00 15.95 3.00
C TRP A 122 3.39 14.60 3.39
N ALA A 123 3.46 13.60 2.52
CA ALA A 123 2.88 12.28 2.79
C ALA A 123 3.46 11.66 4.06
N ASP A 124 4.79 11.70 4.22
CA ASP A 124 5.47 11.03 5.35
C ASP A 124 5.38 11.84 6.65
N PHE A 125 5.57 13.17 6.58
CA PHE A 125 5.71 13.99 7.79
C PHE A 125 4.42 14.67 8.24
N VAL A 126 3.40 14.70 7.38
CA VAL A 126 2.09 15.26 7.69
C VAL A 126 1.03 14.17 7.65
N HIS A 127 0.74 13.63 6.48
CA HIS A 127 -0.40 12.74 6.29
C HIS A 127 -0.29 11.44 7.09
N ILE A 128 0.75 10.64 6.85
CA ILE A 128 0.97 9.35 7.53
C ILE A 128 1.22 9.56 9.03
N ARG A 129 1.97 10.60 9.39
CA ARG A 129 2.25 10.90 10.80
C ARG A 129 0.95 11.06 11.61
N HIS A 130 0.01 11.87 11.15
CA HIS A 130 -1.26 12.07 11.86
C HIS A 130 -2.10 10.79 11.92
N ILE A 131 -2.05 9.94 10.89
CA ILE A 131 -2.72 8.64 10.90
C ILE A 131 -2.09 7.72 11.96
N ALA A 132 -0.76 7.63 12.00
CA ALA A 132 -0.05 6.82 12.99
C ALA A 132 -0.31 7.30 14.43
N GLU A 133 -0.31 8.63 14.66
CA GLU A 133 -0.61 9.24 15.94
C GLU A 133 -2.08 9.10 16.36
N ALA A 134 -3.01 8.93 15.41
CA ALA A 134 -4.42 8.66 15.70
C ALA A 134 -4.66 7.23 16.23
N ALA A 135 -3.64 6.38 16.19
CA ALA A 135 -3.67 5.02 16.72
C ALA A 135 -4.90 4.23 16.23
N VAL A 136 -5.15 4.25 14.92
CA VAL A 136 -6.31 3.61 14.29
C VAL A 136 -6.36 2.12 14.67
N PRO A 137 -7.45 1.63 15.29
CA PRO A 137 -7.54 0.23 15.67
C PRO A 137 -7.36 -0.71 14.48
N GLY A 138 -6.45 -1.66 14.64
CA GLY A 138 -6.08 -2.62 13.60
C GLY A 138 -4.91 -2.17 12.71
N TYR A 139 -4.51 -0.91 12.70
CA TYR A 139 -3.31 -0.47 12.00
C TYR A 139 -2.05 -0.83 12.80
N CYS A 140 -1.08 -1.42 12.13
CA CYS A 140 0.20 -1.80 12.74
C CYS A 140 1.34 -0.92 12.22
N MET A 141 1.51 -0.89 10.92
CA MET A 141 2.63 -0.18 10.29
C MET A 141 2.22 0.42 8.96
N ILE A 142 2.67 1.62 8.70
CA ILE A 142 2.55 2.28 7.40
C ILE A 142 3.96 2.49 6.87
N THR A 143 4.31 1.77 5.81
CA THR A 143 5.66 1.80 5.25
C THR A 143 5.63 2.48 3.88
N PRO A 144 6.49 3.50 3.66
CA PRO A 144 6.56 4.21 2.40
C PRO A 144 7.54 3.54 1.42
N TYR A 145 7.16 3.51 0.15
CA TYR A 145 7.96 2.96 -0.95
C TYR A 145 7.90 3.88 -2.17
N GLU A 146 8.91 3.81 -3.00
CA GLU A 146 9.04 4.53 -4.27
C GLU A 146 9.21 3.53 -5.42
N ARG A 147 8.58 3.81 -6.56
CA ARG A 147 8.63 2.96 -7.74
C ARG A 147 10.04 2.90 -8.33
N VAL A 148 10.52 1.70 -8.58
CA VAL A 148 11.78 1.47 -9.29
C VAL A 148 11.62 1.86 -10.75
N GLY A 149 12.53 2.71 -11.24
CA GLY A 149 12.48 3.22 -12.61
C GLY A 149 11.56 4.43 -12.83
N GLY A 150 10.87 4.90 -11.77
CA GLY A 150 9.99 6.07 -11.87
C GLY A 150 8.65 5.78 -12.55
N GLY A 151 7.94 6.85 -12.94
CA GLY A 151 6.61 6.77 -13.58
C GLY A 151 5.46 6.53 -12.60
N ASP A 152 4.26 6.36 -13.13
CA ASP A 152 3.04 6.18 -12.35
C ASP A 152 2.73 4.70 -12.05
N PRO A 153 2.25 4.38 -10.84
CA PRO A 153 2.23 5.21 -9.63
C PRO A 153 3.64 5.46 -9.10
N ARG A 154 3.92 6.69 -8.62
CA ARG A 154 5.26 7.11 -8.20
C ARG A 154 5.62 6.60 -6.82
N PHE A 155 4.68 6.69 -5.87
CA PHE A 155 4.85 6.30 -4.47
C PHE A 155 3.76 5.32 -4.06
N MET A 156 4.12 4.46 -3.11
CA MET A 156 3.22 3.54 -2.43
C MET A 156 3.35 3.71 -0.93
N HIS A 157 2.22 3.81 -0.25
CA HIS A 157 2.14 3.64 1.19
C HIS A 157 1.43 2.32 1.48
N PHE A 158 2.13 1.44 2.16
CA PHE A 158 1.68 0.10 2.48
C PHE A 158 1.23 0.06 3.93
N TYR A 159 -0.08 0.02 4.15
CA TYR A 159 -0.71 0.04 5.47
C TYR A 159 -0.97 -1.39 5.91
N GLU A 160 -0.18 -1.88 6.85
CA GLU A 160 -0.33 -3.22 7.41
C GLU A 160 -1.29 -3.20 8.60
N MET A 161 -2.17 -4.22 8.65
CA MET A 161 -3.22 -4.31 9.66
C MET A 161 -3.26 -5.72 10.28
N ASP A 162 -3.49 -5.80 11.58
CA ASP A 162 -3.70 -7.04 12.33
C ASP A 162 -5.18 -7.37 12.52
N THR A 163 -6.06 -6.81 11.71
CA THR A 163 -7.51 -7.05 11.70
C THR A 163 -7.94 -7.73 10.41
N ASP A 164 -8.93 -8.61 10.50
CA ASP A 164 -9.59 -9.27 9.38
C ASP A 164 -10.68 -8.41 8.71
N ASP A 165 -10.98 -7.23 9.29
CA ASP A 165 -11.86 -6.21 8.70
C ASP A 165 -11.07 -4.94 8.34
N PRO A 166 -10.22 -4.98 7.29
CA PRO A 166 -9.39 -3.85 6.91
C PRO A 166 -10.20 -2.66 6.38
N GLU A 167 -11.38 -2.89 5.83
CA GLU A 167 -12.25 -1.81 5.35
C GLU A 167 -12.85 -0.99 6.50
N ARG A 168 -13.24 -1.64 7.58
CA ARG A 168 -13.69 -0.96 8.80
C ARG A 168 -12.56 -0.13 9.41
N ALA A 169 -11.36 -0.70 9.51
CA ALA A 169 -10.18 0.01 9.99
C ALA A 169 -9.88 1.23 9.11
N PHE A 170 -9.91 1.08 7.78
CA PHE A 170 -9.74 2.19 6.85
C PHE A 170 -10.77 3.29 7.05
N LYS A 171 -12.05 2.96 7.18
CA LYS A 171 -13.13 3.94 7.40
C LYS A 171 -13.03 4.67 8.73
N SER A 172 -12.48 4.05 9.77
CA SER A 172 -12.30 4.68 11.08
C SER A 172 -11.15 5.70 11.12
N MET A 173 -10.25 5.67 10.15
CA MET A 173 -9.05 6.51 10.10
C MET A 173 -9.38 8.01 10.10
N THR A 174 -10.19 8.47 9.14
CA THR A 174 -10.49 9.91 8.99
C THR A 174 -11.19 10.48 10.23
N PRO A 175 -12.24 9.86 10.80
CA PRO A 175 -12.83 10.34 12.04
C PRO A 175 -11.81 10.49 13.19
N LEU A 176 -10.95 9.50 13.39
CA LEU A 176 -9.95 9.54 14.46
C LEU A 176 -8.88 10.63 14.24
N VAL A 177 -8.50 10.87 12.99
CA VAL A 177 -7.61 11.99 12.67
C VAL A 177 -8.31 13.32 12.94
N ILE A 178 -9.58 13.48 12.57
CA ILE A 178 -10.38 14.68 12.84
C ILE A 178 -10.46 14.99 14.34
N GLU A 179 -10.64 13.98 15.19
CA GLU A 179 -10.63 14.15 16.65
C GLU A 179 -9.33 14.76 17.17
N ARG A 180 -8.21 14.53 16.48
CA ARG A 180 -6.89 15.05 16.87
C ARG A 180 -6.58 16.43 16.32
N ILE A 181 -6.91 16.68 15.06
CA ILE A 181 -6.41 17.87 14.34
C ILE A 181 -7.51 18.89 14.04
N GLY A 182 -8.76 18.59 14.33
CA GLY A 182 -9.90 19.47 14.12
C GLY A 182 -10.79 19.10 12.94
N ALA A 183 -11.90 19.79 12.83
CA ALA A 183 -12.95 19.53 11.85
C ALA A 183 -12.50 19.81 10.40
N THR A 184 -13.29 19.30 9.44
CA THR A 184 -12.96 19.29 8.01
C THR A 184 -12.82 20.67 7.36
N ASP A 185 -13.32 21.72 7.99
CA ASP A 185 -13.22 23.11 7.55
C ASP A 185 -11.97 23.84 8.10
N THR A 186 -11.21 23.21 9.00
CA THR A 186 -10.00 23.81 9.59
C THR A 186 -8.80 23.80 8.61
N PRO A 187 -7.86 24.75 8.76
CA PRO A 187 -6.60 24.73 8.00
C PRO A 187 -5.76 23.47 8.25
N GLU A 188 -5.76 22.96 9.48
CA GLU A 188 -5.03 21.76 9.89
C GLU A 188 -5.55 20.54 9.16
N PHE A 189 -6.88 20.34 9.10
CA PHE A 189 -7.48 19.25 8.33
C PHE A 189 -7.15 19.39 6.85
N ARG A 190 -7.28 20.57 6.27
CA ARG A 190 -6.96 20.80 4.85
C ARG A 190 -5.50 20.49 4.54
N HIS A 191 -4.59 20.88 5.43
CA HIS A 191 -3.17 20.57 5.28
C HIS A 191 -2.88 19.07 5.36
N TRP A 192 -3.60 18.36 6.21
CA TRP A 192 -3.51 16.90 6.30
C TRP A 192 -4.13 16.17 5.10
N ALA A 193 -5.31 16.60 4.66
CA ALA A 193 -6.09 15.88 3.64
C ALA A 193 -5.63 16.17 2.20
N PHE A 194 -5.13 17.38 1.94
CA PHE A 194 -4.82 17.86 0.58
C PHE A 194 -3.34 18.17 0.43
N GLY A 195 -2.58 17.16 0.01
CA GLY A 195 -1.16 17.32 -0.24
C GLY A 195 -0.83 18.16 -1.47
N PRO A 196 0.34 18.79 -1.46
CA PRO A 196 0.82 19.53 -2.61
C PRO A 196 0.99 18.60 -3.81
N SER A 197 0.41 18.95 -4.95
CA SER A 197 0.52 18.16 -6.19
C SER A 197 0.00 16.71 -6.08
N LEU A 198 -0.81 16.38 -5.07
CA LEU A 198 -1.32 15.03 -4.86
C LEU A 198 -2.26 14.59 -6.01
N ARG A 199 -1.96 13.43 -6.58
CA ARG A 199 -2.85 12.63 -7.43
C ARG A 199 -2.96 11.24 -6.83
N ILE A 200 -4.16 10.86 -6.38
CA ILE A 200 -4.45 9.52 -5.91
C ILE A 200 -4.60 8.63 -7.14
N MET A 201 -3.78 7.59 -7.23
CA MET A 201 -3.79 6.63 -8.34
C MET A 201 -4.68 5.44 -8.02
N TYR A 202 -4.60 4.96 -6.78
CA TYR A 202 -5.37 3.83 -6.29
C TYR A 202 -5.39 3.82 -4.76
N VAL A 203 -6.53 3.53 -4.17
CA VAL A 203 -6.67 3.25 -2.72
C VAL A 203 -7.68 2.15 -2.55
N ASN A 204 -7.29 1.06 -1.90
CA ASN A 204 -8.24 0.01 -1.53
C ASN A 204 -7.76 -0.83 -0.36
N SER A 205 -8.69 -1.61 0.21
CA SER A 205 -8.48 -2.49 1.35
C SER A 205 -8.51 -3.96 0.92
N PHE A 206 -7.64 -4.78 1.52
CA PHE A 206 -7.45 -6.17 1.14
C PHE A 206 -7.37 -7.06 2.38
N ALA A 207 -7.97 -8.25 2.30
CA ALA A 207 -7.84 -9.31 3.29
C ALA A 207 -6.89 -10.40 2.78
N ARG A 208 -6.02 -10.91 3.67
CA ARG A 208 -5.05 -11.95 3.33
C ARG A 208 -5.75 -13.28 3.01
N VAL A 209 -5.36 -13.90 1.90
CA VAL A 209 -5.83 -15.24 1.51
C VAL A 209 -4.77 -16.29 1.80
N GLY A 210 -3.48 -15.97 1.56
CA GLY A 210 -2.41 -16.92 1.80
C GLY A 210 -1.02 -16.33 1.81
N ALA A 211 -0.04 -17.18 2.11
CA ALA A 211 1.39 -16.84 2.12
C ALA A 211 2.24 -18.06 1.76
N SER A 212 3.43 -17.83 1.18
CA SER A 212 4.48 -18.82 0.93
C SER A 212 5.87 -18.18 0.95
N SER A 213 6.87 -18.97 1.31
CA SER A 213 8.29 -18.57 1.36
C SER A 213 9.16 -19.65 0.75
#